data_b269d39ec0f67d65f1bb3b316873c3d9
#
_entry.id   b269d39ec0f67d65f1bb3b316873c3d9
#
_cell.length_a   1.000
_cell.length_b   1.000
_cell.length_c   1.000
_cell.angle_alpha   90.00
_cell.angle_beta   90.00
_cell.angle_gamma   90.00
#
_symmetry.space_group_name_H-M   'P 1'
#
loop_
_entity.id
_entity.type
_entity.pdbx_description
1 polymer ?
#
loop_
_entity_poly.entity_id
_entity_poly.type
_entity_poly.pdbx_seq_one_letter_code
_entity_poly.pdbx_strand_id
1 'polypeptide(L)'
;MFSLWGLLLGTLLLIPATPAAPAPPTPPECSGAGDAGPSRCLYRSLLPSSGIVADCRTDRDCRVGYYYGSPEQAHWFTPPDGLSVLPKPEVIWHTATFAETRVPCGRACTWSYFFEAKRRLLSAPRRDVLDVDHRRLLLAQVDGRALAIRQIFSARDIVRIDREWAPGLTVGHAITAIHFDPDGRLSFTWLKGAERASVSERVTVPTYVRQGADATEKARR
;
A
#
# COMPACT_ATOMS: atom_id res chain seq x y z
N MET A 1 -15.48 69.54 25.88
CA MET A 1 -16.34 68.53 25.32
C MET A 1 -15.51 67.83 24.25
N PHE A 2 -14.85 66.72 24.60
CA PHE A 2 -14.09 65.88 23.68
C PHE A 2 -14.74 64.50 23.64
N SER A 3 -15.24 64.15 22.44
CA SER A 3 -15.89 62.84 22.18
C SER A 3 -14.83 61.85 21.69
N LEU A 4 -14.55 60.81 22.48
CA LEU A 4 -13.70 59.67 22.09
C LEU A 4 -14.57 58.64 21.37
N TRP A 5 -14.33 58.46 20.09
CA TRP A 5 -14.86 57.33 19.31
C TRP A 5 -13.85 56.18 19.40
N GLY A 6 -14.21 55.11 20.10
CA GLY A 6 -13.47 53.88 20.17
C GLY A 6 -13.68 53.01 18.91
N LEU A 7 -12.62 52.80 18.15
CA LEU A 7 -12.58 51.85 17.05
C LEU A 7 -12.42 50.41 17.63
N LEU A 8 -13.47 49.60 17.55
CA LEU A 8 -13.43 48.18 17.80
C LEU A 8 -12.90 47.45 16.54
N LEU A 9 -11.62 47.12 16.52
CA LEU A 9 -11.04 46.17 15.54
C LEU A 9 -11.45 44.74 15.91
N GLY A 10 -12.42 44.20 15.19
CA GLY A 10 -12.77 42.80 15.25
C GLY A 10 -11.71 41.93 14.57
N THR A 11 -10.92 41.22 15.34
CA THR A 11 -9.99 40.20 14.85
C THR A 11 -10.78 38.98 14.35
N LEU A 12 -10.88 38.81 13.03
CA LEU A 12 -11.43 37.61 12.41
C LEU A 12 -10.43 36.48 12.61
N LEU A 13 -10.71 35.56 13.52
CA LEU A 13 -9.97 34.31 13.70
C LEU A 13 -10.27 33.39 12.50
N LEU A 14 -9.34 33.33 11.54
CA LEU A 14 -9.33 32.29 10.50
C LEU A 14 -9.05 30.94 11.15
N ILE A 15 -10.10 30.14 11.37
CA ILE A 15 -9.99 28.75 11.78
C ILE A 15 -9.44 27.98 10.57
N PRO A 16 -8.26 27.34 10.65
CA PRO A 16 -7.76 26.52 9.57
C PRO A 16 -8.73 25.33 9.36
N ALA A 17 -9.24 25.19 8.13
CA ALA A 17 -10.07 24.06 7.75
C ALA A 17 -9.27 22.77 7.92
N THR A 18 -9.69 21.90 8.83
CA THR A 18 -9.13 20.56 8.99
C THR A 18 -9.33 19.80 7.67
N PRO A 19 -8.30 19.21 7.06
CA PRO A 19 -8.47 18.43 5.85
C PRO A 19 -9.47 17.29 6.15
N ALA A 20 -10.52 17.19 5.35
CA ALA A 20 -11.52 16.14 5.48
C ALA A 20 -10.82 14.78 5.36
N ALA A 21 -11.12 13.87 6.29
CA ALA A 21 -10.66 12.49 6.20
C ALA A 21 -11.10 11.88 4.85
N PRO A 22 -10.25 11.07 4.20
CA PRO A 22 -10.63 10.41 2.96
C PRO A 22 -11.91 9.60 3.20
N ALA A 23 -12.85 9.72 2.27
CA ALA A 23 -14.08 8.94 2.32
C ALA A 23 -13.75 7.44 2.43
N PRO A 24 -14.47 6.67 3.27
CA PRO A 24 -14.24 5.25 3.38
C PRO A 24 -14.43 4.58 2.01
N PRO A 25 -13.64 3.52 1.70
CA PRO A 25 -13.79 2.79 0.46
C PRO A 25 -15.21 2.25 0.33
N THR A 26 -15.77 2.36 -0.87
CA THR A 26 -17.06 1.76 -1.18
C THR A 26 -16.97 0.24 -1.01
N PRO A 27 -17.93 -0.40 -0.32
CA PRO A 27 -17.95 -1.86 -0.23
C PRO A 27 -17.90 -2.50 -1.62
N PRO A 28 -17.27 -3.69 -1.77
CA PRO A 28 -17.24 -4.38 -3.06
C PRO A 28 -18.64 -4.72 -3.53
N GLU A 29 -18.87 -4.53 -4.83
CA GLU A 29 -20.09 -4.99 -5.49
C GLU A 29 -19.86 -6.44 -5.94
N CYS A 30 -20.41 -7.39 -5.19
CA CYS A 30 -20.29 -8.81 -5.53
C CYS A 30 -21.58 -9.34 -6.13
N SER A 31 -21.45 -10.11 -7.22
CA SER A 31 -22.52 -10.86 -7.85
C SER A 31 -22.16 -12.34 -7.90
N GLY A 32 -23.14 -13.25 -7.76
CA GLY A 32 -22.93 -14.71 -7.81
C GLY A 32 -23.62 -15.47 -6.68
N ALA A 33 -23.36 -16.76 -6.57
CA ALA A 33 -24.14 -17.72 -5.77
C ALA A 33 -23.80 -17.75 -4.26
N GLY A 34 -23.33 -16.66 -3.64
CA GLY A 34 -23.05 -16.65 -2.20
C GLY A 34 -21.73 -17.32 -1.80
N ASP A 35 -21.57 -17.67 -0.52
CA ASP A 35 -20.29 -18.05 0.10
C ASP A 35 -19.58 -19.31 -0.44
N ALA A 36 -20.24 -20.13 -1.25
CA ALA A 36 -19.71 -21.41 -1.74
C ALA A 36 -19.69 -21.58 -3.26
N GLY A 37 -20.18 -20.60 -4.03
CA GLY A 37 -20.31 -20.68 -5.50
C GLY A 37 -19.46 -19.67 -6.25
N PRO A 38 -19.50 -19.71 -7.59
CA PRO A 38 -18.84 -18.72 -8.42
C PRO A 38 -19.31 -17.31 -8.09
N SER A 39 -18.36 -16.40 -7.87
CA SER A 39 -18.65 -15.01 -7.54
C SER A 39 -17.75 -14.04 -8.31
N ARG A 40 -18.28 -12.88 -8.65
CA ARG A 40 -17.53 -11.78 -9.22
C ARG A 40 -17.66 -10.57 -8.33
N CYS A 41 -16.53 -10.06 -7.83
CA CYS A 41 -16.49 -8.87 -6.99
C CYS A 41 -15.76 -7.73 -7.71
N LEU A 42 -16.39 -6.54 -7.69
CA LEU A 42 -15.82 -5.30 -8.22
C LEU A 42 -15.49 -4.36 -7.07
N TYR A 43 -14.23 -3.95 -7.01
CA TYR A 43 -13.69 -2.98 -6.05
C TYR A 43 -13.40 -1.69 -6.81
N ARG A 44 -14.33 -0.75 -6.78
CA ARG A 44 -14.24 0.48 -7.59
C ARG A 44 -13.31 1.51 -6.95
N SER A 45 -12.48 2.15 -7.77
CA SER A 45 -11.79 3.37 -7.37
C SER A 45 -12.74 4.57 -7.44
N LEU A 46 -12.37 5.70 -6.84
CA LEU A 46 -13.11 6.95 -7.01
C LEU A 46 -12.92 7.57 -8.41
N LEU A 47 -11.95 7.08 -9.21
CA LEU A 47 -11.88 7.44 -10.62
C LEU A 47 -12.92 6.61 -11.41
N PRO A 48 -13.73 7.28 -12.24
CA PRO A 48 -14.71 6.59 -13.06
C PRO A 48 -14.05 5.48 -13.90
N SER A 49 -14.74 4.35 -13.98
CA SER A 49 -14.36 3.23 -14.84
C SER A 49 -12.97 2.65 -14.57
N SER A 50 -12.54 2.59 -13.32
CA SER A 50 -11.32 1.88 -12.94
C SER A 50 -11.45 1.18 -11.59
N GLY A 51 -10.72 0.08 -11.41
CA GLY A 51 -10.75 -0.66 -10.14
C GLY A 51 -10.07 -2.01 -10.24
N ILE A 52 -10.34 -2.81 -9.21
CA ILE A 52 -9.91 -4.20 -9.11
C ILE A 52 -11.13 -5.10 -9.34
N VAL A 53 -10.92 -6.23 -9.99
CA VAL A 53 -11.93 -7.26 -10.19
C VAL A 53 -11.38 -8.60 -9.70
N ALA A 54 -12.22 -9.37 -9.02
CA ALA A 54 -11.94 -10.74 -8.64
C ALA A 54 -13.06 -11.65 -9.16
N ASP A 55 -12.71 -12.57 -10.05
CA ASP A 55 -13.58 -13.65 -10.55
C ASP A 55 -13.18 -14.94 -9.84
N CYS A 56 -13.98 -15.42 -8.93
CA CYS A 56 -13.71 -16.59 -8.11
C CYS A 56 -14.64 -17.75 -8.49
N ARG A 57 -14.09 -18.94 -8.72
CA ARG A 57 -14.86 -20.19 -8.75
C ARG A 57 -15.15 -20.69 -7.34
N THR A 58 -14.17 -20.50 -6.47
CA THR A 58 -14.22 -20.73 -5.03
C THR A 58 -13.36 -19.70 -4.34
N ASP A 59 -13.38 -19.57 -3.01
CA ASP A 59 -12.49 -18.67 -2.25
C ASP A 59 -11.00 -18.98 -2.40
N ARG A 60 -10.64 -20.12 -2.99
CA ARG A 60 -9.25 -20.53 -3.24
C ARG A 60 -8.86 -20.55 -4.72
N ASP A 61 -9.80 -20.28 -5.60
CA ASP A 61 -9.60 -20.29 -7.05
C ASP A 61 -10.21 -19.02 -7.65
N CYS A 62 -9.43 -17.96 -7.62
CA CYS A 62 -9.80 -16.65 -8.15
C CYS A 62 -8.83 -16.23 -9.26
N ARG A 63 -9.36 -15.53 -10.24
CA ARG A 63 -8.60 -14.64 -11.12
C ARG A 63 -8.78 -13.23 -10.60
N VAL A 64 -7.68 -12.55 -10.34
CA VAL A 64 -7.67 -11.18 -9.81
C VAL A 64 -7.00 -10.28 -10.82
N GLY A 65 -7.55 -9.10 -11.05
CA GLY A 65 -7.01 -8.17 -12.02
C GLY A 65 -7.45 -6.75 -11.77
N TYR A 66 -6.99 -5.86 -12.62
CA TYR A 66 -7.41 -4.46 -12.64
C TYR A 66 -8.03 -4.11 -13.98
N TYR A 67 -8.87 -3.09 -14.01
CA TYR A 67 -9.49 -2.61 -15.24
C TYR A 67 -9.46 -1.09 -15.35
N TYR A 68 -9.47 -0.64 -16.60
CA TYR A 68 -9.76 0.72 -17.01
C TYR A 68 -10.85 0.66 -18.09
N GLY A 69 -11.92 1.44 -17.93
CA GLY A 69 -13.09 1.36 -18.79
C GLY A 69 -14.06 0.31 -18.29
N SER A 70 -14.01 -0.90 -18.85
CA SER A 70 -14.94 -1.98 -18.51
C SER A 70 -14.27 -3.11 -17.71
N PRO A 71 -14.93 -3.63 -16.66
CA PRO A 71 -14.44 -4.81 -15.94
C PRO A 71 -14.30 -6.07 -16.80
N GLU A 72 -14.97 -6.14 -17.96
CA GLU A 72 -14.86 -7.24 -18.93
C GLU A 72 -13.48 -7.23 -19.64
N GLN A 73 -12.83 -6.08 -19.68
CA GLN A 73 -11.51 -5.89 -20.28
C GLN A 73 -10.40 -5.87 -19.20
N ALA A 74 -10.58 -6.63 -18.13
CA ALA A 74 -9.61 -6.66 -17.05
C ALA A 74 -8.27 -7.24 -17.47
N HIS A 75 -7.21 -6.63 -16.97
CA HIS A 75 -5.84 -7.13 -17.05
C HIS A 75 -5.57 -7.99 -15.80
N TRP A 76 -5.44 -9.29 -16.01
CA TRP A 76 -5.29 -10.26 -14.92
C TRP A 76 -3.89 -10.23 -14.34
N PHE A 77 -3.79 -10.34 -13.01
CA PHE A 77 -2.51 -10.47 -12.33
C PHE A 77 -1.89 -11.83 -12.69
N THR A 78 -0.58 -11.81 -12.90
CA THR A 78 0.18 -13.06 -12.99
C THR A 78 0.35 -13.60 -11.59
N PRO A 79 -0.10 -14.85 -11.31
CA PRO A 79 0.17 -15.48 -10.03
C PRO A 79 1.69 -15.54 -9.78
N PRO A 80 2.14 -15.39 -8.53
CA PRO A 80 3.55 -15.58 -8.19
C PRO A 80 3.99 -17.02 -8.43
N ASP A 81 5.29 -17.24 -8.53
CA ASP A 81 5.86 -18.59 -8.71
C ASP A 81 5.31 -19.61 -7.72
N GLY A 82 4.92 -20.76 -8.23
CA GLY A 82 4.33 -21.86 -7.44
C GLY A 82 2.83 -21.78 -7.22
N LEU A 83 2.15 -20.74 -7.72
CA LEU A 83 0.69 -20.64 -7.70
C LEU A 83 0.14 -20.65 -9.13
N SER A 84 -0.85 -21.51 -9.38
CA SER A 84 -1.59 -21.53 -10.66
C SER A 84 -2.83 -20.63 -10.63
N VAL A 85 -3.35 -20.37 -9.44
CA VAL A 85 -4.53 -19.55 -9.16
C VAL A 85 -4.28 -18.72 -7.91
N LEU A 86 -5.04 -17.65 -7.71
CA LEU A 86 -4.98 -16.83 -6.52
C LEU A 86 -6.15 -17.15 -5.59
N PRO A 87 -5.97 -17.15 -4.26
CA PRO A 87 -7.07 -17.11 -3.32
C PRO A 87 -7.85 -15.79 -3.44
N LYS A 88 -9.04 -15.76 -2.86
CA LYS A 88 -9.88 -14.55 -2.78
C LYS A 88 -9.08 -13.41 -2.14
N PRO A 89 -8.99 -12.27 -2.81
CA PRO A 89 -8.16 -11.15 -2.34
C PRO A 89 -8.86 -10.35 -1.26
N GLU A 90 -8.05 -9.72 -0.42
CA GLU A 90 -8.42 -8.53 0.33
C GLU A 90 -7.95 -7.30 -0.46
N VAL A 91 -8.83 -6.32 -0.69
CA VAL A 91 -8.49 -5.08 -1.37
C VAL A 91 -8.56 -3.91 -0.39
N ILE A 92 -7.43 -3.25 -0.21
CA ILE A 92 -7.25 -2.12 0.71
C ILE A 92 -7.02 -0.86 -0.12
N TRP A 93 -7.93 0.11 -0.04
CA TRP A 93 -7.75 1.42 -0.64
C TRP A 93 -7.00 2.35 0.31
N HIS A 94 -5.75 2.70 -0.01
CA HIS A 94 -4.96 3.68 0.74
C HIS A 94 -5.34 5.12 0.39
N THR A 95 -5.79 5.34 -0.85
CA THR A 95 -6.35 6.61 -1.33
C THR A 95 -7.48 6.33 -2.32
N ALA A 96 -8.11 7.37 -2.82
CA ALA A 96 -9.15 7.28 -3.85
C ALA A 96 -8.73 6.52 -5.12
N THR A 97 -7.44 6.44 -5.42
CA THR A 97 -6.89 5.88 -6.67
C THR A 97 -5.79 4.85 -6.47
N PHE A 98 -5.33 4.64 -5.24
CA PHE A 98 -4.24 3.73 -4.92
C PHE A 98 -4.73 2.59 -4.03
N ALA A 99 -4.63 1.38 -4.54
CA ALA A 99 -5.04 0.16 -3.86
C ALA A 99 -3.88 -0.82 -3.67
N GLU A 100 -3.95 -1.57 -2.58
CA GLU A 100 -3.21 -2.80 -2.34
C GLU A 100 -4.18 -3.98 -2.42
N THR A 101 -3.82 -4.98 -3.21
CA THR A 101 -4.56 -6.25 -3.31
C THR A 101 -3.73 -7.33 -2.65
N ARG A 102 -4.17 -7.82 -1.50
CA ARG A 102 -3.51 -8.87 -0.72
C ARG A 102 -4.11 -10.23 -1.05
N VAL A 103 -3.25 -11.18 -1.33
CA VAL A 103 -3.63 -12.58 -1.52
C VAL A 103 -2.81 -13.46 -0.59
N PRO A 104 -3.45 -14.29 0.25
CA PRO A 104 -2.73 -15.17 1.15
C PRO A 104 -2.01 -16.26 0.35
N CYS A 105 -0.82 -16.68 0.80
CA CYS A 105 -0.02 -17.74 0.20
C CYS A 105 0.32 -18.86 1.19
N GLY A 106 -0.48 -19.00 2.25
CA GLY A 106 -0.31 -19.96 3.33
C GLY A 106 -0.57 -19.35 4.69
N ARG A 107 -0.10 -20.02 5.77
CA ARG A 107 -0.41 -19.59 7.14
C ARG A 107 0.24 -18.27 7.57
N ALA A 108 1.38 -17.92 6.98
CA ALA A 108 2.18 -16.80 7.43
C ALA A 108 2.84 -16.05 6.26
N CYS A 109 2.25 -16.09 5.09
CA CYS A 109 2.72 -15.30 3.96
C CYS A 109 1.57 -14.62 3.21
N THR A 110 1.88 -13.48 2.62
CA THR A 110 0.94 -12.69 1.83
C THR A 110 1.68 -12.12 0.62
N TRP A 111 1.04 -12.20 -0.54
CA TRP A 111 1.45 -11.46 -1.71
C TRP A 111 0.61 -10.21 -1.85
N SER A 112 1.24 -9.08 -2.12
CA SER A 112 0.59 -7.81 -2.37
C SER A 112 0.85 -7.34 -3.79
N TYR A 113 -0.21 -6.89 -4.47
CA TYR A 113 -0.15 -6.18 -5.74
C TYR A 113 -0.63 -4.76 -5.51
N PHE A 114 0.08 -3.79 -6.05
CA PHE A 114 -0.26 -2.39 -5.91
C PHE A 114 -0.74 -1.83 -7.23
N PHE A 115 -1.87 -1.14 -7.18
CA PHE A 115 -2.52 -0.53 -8.33
C PHE A 115 -2.71 0.96 -8.11
N GLU A 116 -2.19 1.80 -9.00
CA GLU A 116 -2.40 3.24 -9.00
C GLU A 116 -3.18 3.64 -10.25
N ALA A 117 -4.47 3.87 -10.09
CA ALA A 117 -5.41 4.12 -11.19
C ALA A 117 -5.08 5.39 -11.98
N LYS A 118 -4.73 6.50 -11.30
CA LYS A 118 -4.43 7.78 -11.94
C LYS A 118 -3.22 7.71 -12.87
N ARG A 119 -2.21 6.94 -12.51
CA ARG A 119 -0.97 6.79 -13.28
C ARG A 119 -0.95 5.53 -14.14
N ARG A 120 -1.97 4.70 -14.07
CA ARG A 120 -2.06 3.40 -14.73
C ARG A 120 -0.86 2.49 -14.42
N LEU A 121 -0.46 2.45 -13.16
CA LEU A 121 0.67 1.63 -12.71
C LEU A 121 0.19 0.39 -11.98
N LEU A 122 0.83 -0.73 -12.29
CA LEU A 122 0.71 -1.99 -11.57
C LEU A 122 2.10 -2.43 -11.08
N SER A 123 2.21 -2.87 -9.84
CA SER A 123 3.46 -3.45 -9.34
C SER A 123 3.61 -4.91 -9.77
N ALA A 124 4.86 -5.40 -9.81
CA ALA A 124 5.11 -6.83 -9.65
C ALA A 124 4.60 -7.28 -8.26
N PRO A 125 4.28 -8.58 -8.09
CA PRO A 125 3.90 -9.11 -6.77
C PRO A 125 5.00 -8.87 -5.73
N ARG A 126 4.59 -8.47 -4.53
CA ARG A 126 5.46 -8.21 -3.38
C ARG A 126 5.09 -9.15 -2.25
N ARG A 127 6.07 -9.84 -1.72
CA ARG A 127 5.85 -10.80 -0.64
C ARG A 127 6.10 -10.16 0.72
N ASP A 128 5.29 -10.52 1.71
CA ASP A 128 5.48 -10.17 3.12
C ASP A 128 5.69 -8.67 3.35
N VAL A 129 4.80 -7.85 2.74
CA VAL A 129 4.75 -6.40 2.97
C VAL A 129 4.23 -6.14 4.37
N LEU A 130 4.96 -5.34 5.13
CA LEU A 130 4.66 -5.03 6.52
C LEU A 130 3.97 -3.68 6.68
N ASP A 131 4.37 -2.68 5.88
CA ASP A 131 3.76 -1.35 5.88
C ASP A 131 3.95 -0.62 4.55
N VAL A 132 3.12 0.39 4.27
CA VAL A 132 3.06 1.12 3.00
C VAL A 132 2.97 2.62 3.22
N ASP A 133 3.93 3.36 2.67
CA ASP A 133 3.82 4.80 2.51
C ASP A 133 3.23 5.14 1.12
N HIS A 134 1.93 5.31 1.07
CA HIS A 134 1.22 5.63 -0.16
C HIS A 134 1.55 7.01 -0.74
N ARG A 135 2.05 7.95 0.07
CA ARG A 135 2.42 9.30 -0.37
C ARG A 135 3.72 9.28 -1.16
N ARG A 136 4.72 8.55 -0.67
CA ARG A 136 6.03 8.40 -1.32
C ARG A 136 6.11 7.17 -2.22
N LEU A 137 5.06 6.34 -2.25
CA LEU A 137 4.99 5.05 -2.97
C LEU A 137 6.12 4.10 -2.55
N LEU A 138 6.32 3.98 -1.24
CA LEU A 138 7.29 3.09 -0.62
C LEU A 138 6.58 1.97 0.12
N LEU A 139 7.27 0.84 0.25
CA LEU A 139 6.87 -0.25 1.11
C LEU A 139 8.03 -0.71 1.99
N ALA A 140 7.69 -1.23 3.17
CA ALA A 140 8.57 -1.97 4.04
C ALA A 140 8.21 -3.45 3.93
N GLN A 141 9.17 -4.30 3.59
CA GLN A 141 8.93 -5.74 3.40
C GLN A 141 10.07 -6.57 4.00
N VAL A 142 9.76 -7.83 4.30
CA VAL A 142 10.78 -8.82 4.65
C VAL A 142 11.50 -9.27 3.38
N ASP A 143 12.83 -9.26 3.41
CA ASP A 143 13.68 -9.75 2.35
C ASP A 143 14.80 -10.64 2.91
N GLY A 144 14.52 -11.92 2.96
CA GLY A 144 15.41 -12.89 3.60
C GLY A 144 15.56 -12.63 5.10
N ARG A 145 16.74 -12.17 5.52
CA ARG A 145 17.07 -11.87 6.92
C ARG A 145 17.08 -10.36 7.23
N ALA A 146 16.58 -9.54 6.32
CA ALA A 146 16.57 -8.09 6.45
C ALA A 146 15.16 -7.51 6.33
N LEU A 147 14.98 -6.31 6.87
CA LEU A 147 13.87 -5.43 6.53
C LEU A 147 14.32 -4.52 5.39
N ALA A 148 13.63 -4.57 4.26
CA ALA A 148 13.94 -3.74 3.10
C ALA A 148 12.87 -2.67 2.89
N ILE A 149 13.29 -1.44 2.61
CA ILE A 149 12.43 -0.36 2.15
C ILE A 149 12.63 -0.21 0.65
N ARG A 150 11.54 -0.33 -0.12
CA ARG A 150 11.55 -0.35 -1.58
C ARG A 150 10.56 0.62 -2.17
N GLN A 151 10.79 1.00 -3.42
CA GLN A 151 9.75 1.63 -4.23
C GLN A 151 8.72 0.57 -4.67
N ILE A 152 7.45 0.91 -4.58
CA ILE A 152 6.34 -0.02 -4.91
C ILE A 152 6.42 -0.48 -6.37
N PHE A 153 6.59 0.46 -7.30
CA PHE A 153 6.57 0.19 -8.74
C PHE A 153 7.95 -0.04 -9.36
N SER A 154 8.96 -0.37 -8.54
CA SER A 154 10.31 -0.66 -8.99
C SER A 154 10.96 -1.74 -8.11
N ALA A 155 11.96 -2.45 -8.64
CA ALA A 155 12.70 -3.43 -7.86
C ALA A 155 13.81 -2.81 -6.97
N ARG A 156 13.92 -1.48 -6.93
CA ARG A 156 15.02 -0.79 -6.28
C ARG A 156 14.86 -0.76 -4.78
N ASP A 157 15.87 -1.25 -4.07
CA ASP A 157 16.03 -1.03 -2.63
C ASP A 157 16.46 0.41 -2.36
N ILE A 158 15.84 1.06 -1.39
CA ILE A 158 16.19 2.40 -0.90
C ILE A 158 17.02 2.28 0.35
N VAL A 159 16.56 1.43 1.28
CA VAL A 159 17.23 1.14 2.54
C VAL A 159 17.11 -0.34 2.80
N ARG A 160 18.20 -0.95 3.30
CA ARG A 160 18.22 -2.30 3.82
C ARG A 160 18.67 -2.26 5.27
N ILE A 161 17.90 -2.87 6.15
CA ILE A 161 18.10 -2.85 7.60
C ILE A 161 18.34 -4.29 8.04
N ASP A 162 19.59 -4.56 8.42
CA ASP A 162 20.00 -5.81 9.03
C ASP A 162 20.16 -5.61 10.53
N ARG A 163 19.61 -6.50 11.34
CA ARG A 163 19.68 -6.44 12.80
C ARG A 163 19.91 -7.85 13.37
N GLU A 164 20.30 -7.89 14.63
CA GLU A 164 20.40 -9.11 15.41
C GLU A 164 18.99 -9.55 15.87
N TRP A 165 18.20 -10.04 14.90
CA TRP A 165 16.82 -10.49 15.17
C TRP A 165 16.80 -11.65 16.15
N ALA A 166 15.74 -11.77 16.94
CA ALA A 166 15.57 -12.89 17.88
C ALA A 166 15.72 -14.25 17.16
N PRO A 167 16.60 -15.15 17.64
CA PRO A 167 16.82 -16.43 17.01
C PRO A 167 15.56 -17.29 16.99
N GLY A 168 15.38 -18.06 15.92
CA GLY A 168 14.21 -18.91 15.72
C GLY A 168 12.97 -18.18 15.20
N LEU A 169 13.02 -16.86 15.02
CA LEU A 169 11.97 -16.07 14.38
C LEU A 169 12.40 -15.65 12.97
N THR A 170 11.42 -15.57 12.06
CA THR A 170 11.62 -14.81 10.82
C THR A 170 11.63 -13.33 11.13
N VAL A 171 12.20 -12.50 10.24
CA VAL A 171 12.21 -11.02 10.42
C VAL A 171 10.80 -10.47 10.62
N GLY A 172 9.83 -10.96 9.84
CA GLY A 172 8.43 -10.54 9.98
C GLY A 172 7.81 -10.88 11.34
N HIS A 173 8.20 -12.01 11.96
CA HIS A 173 7.75 -12.37 13.30
C HIS A 173 8.54 -11.70 14.42
N ALA A 174 9.77 -11.28 14.14
CA ALA A 174 10.57 -10.52 15.09
C ALA A 174 10.13 -9.06 15.18
N ILE A 175 9.53 -8.50 14.14
CA ILE A 175 8.98 -7.14 14.12
C ILE A 175 7.58 -7.17 14.73
N THR A 176 7.40 -6.48 15.86
CA THR A 176 6.13 -6.44 16.60
C THR A 176 5.27 -5.22 16.29
N ALA A 177 5.88 -4.15 15.78
CA ALA A 177 5.20 -2.96 15.27
C ALA A 177 6.06 -2.30 14.19
N ILE A 178 5.42 -1.75 13.18
CA ILE A 178 6.10 -1.01 12.11
C ILE A 178 5.13 -0.01 11.48
N HIS A 179 5.60 1.20 11.19
CA HIS A 179 4.83 2.19 10.44
C HIS A 179 5.74 3.28 9.85
N PHE A 180 5.33 3.83 8.71
CA PHE A 180 5.91 5.04 8.17
C PHE A 180 5.33 6.26 8.87
N ASP A 181 6.21 7.08 9.45
CA ASP A 181 5.81 8.32 10.11
C ASP A 181 5.44 9.42 9.09
N PRO A 182 4.60 10.38 9.48
CA PRO A 182 4.26 11.53 8.62
C PRO A 182 5.47 12.37 8.20
N ASP A 183 6.55 12.37 9.00
CA ASP A 183 7.81 13.10 8.73
C ASP A 183 8.74 12.34 7.78
N GLY A 184 8.32 11.18 7.29
CA GLY A 184 9.05 10.40 6.31
C GLY A 184 10.07 9.41 6.87
N ARG A 185 10.08 9.17 8.18
CA ARG A 185 10.87 8.11 8.81
C ARG A 185 10.08 6.81 8.85
N LEU A 186 10.80 5.71 9.08
CA LEU A 186 10.22 4.42 9.44
C LEU A 186 10.47 4.17 10.91
N SER A 187 9.40 4.02 11.69
CA SER A 187 9.45 3.60 13.09
C SER A 187 9.10 2.13 13.18
N PHE A 188 9.88 1.34 13.91
CA PHE A 188 9.57 -0.06 14.14
C PHE A 188 10.08 -0.54 15.50
N THR A 189 9.37 -1.54 16.04
CA THR A 189 9.72 -2.23 17.27
C THR A 189 9.98 -3.70 16.93
N TRP A 190 11.07 -4.25 17.48
CA TRP A 190 11.51 -5.60 17.15
C TRP A 190 12.11 -6.32 18.34
N LEU A 191 12.15 -7.65 18.25
CA LEU A 191 12.69 -8.53 19.29
C LEU A 191 14.15 -8.83 18.99
N LYS A 192 15.04 -8.46 19.94
CA LYS A 192 16.49 -8.63 19.84
C LYS A 192 16.99 -9.83 20.62
N GLY A 193 17.91 -10.58 20.01
CA GLY A 193 18.68 -11.64 20.67
C GLY A 193 17.85 -12.77 21.26
N ALA A 194 18.51 -13.67 21.98
CA ALA A 194 17.88 -14.86 22.58
C ALA A 194 16.87 -14.50 23.68
N GLU A 195 17.07 -13.41 24.38
CA GLU A 195 16.19 -12.92 25.44
C GLU A 195 14.92 -12.26 24.91
N ARG A 196 14.82 -12.05 23.58
CA ARG A 196 13.70 -11.36 22.91
C ARG A 196 13.40 -9.99 23.50
N ALA A 197 14.47 -9.26 23.84
CA ALA A 197 14.33 -7.88 24.35
C ALA A 197 13.66 -7.00 23.28
N SER A 198 12.63 -6.25 23.67
CA SER A 198 11.94 -5.31 22.77
C SER A 198 12.79 -4.06 22.57
N VAL A 199 13.08 -3.72 21.32
CA VAL A 199 13.87 -2.55 20.90
C VAL A 199 13.04 -1.73 19.95
N SER A 200 12.89 -0.44 20.18
CA SER A 200 12.26 0.50 19.26
C SER A 200 13.33 1.31 18.54
N GLU A 201 13.15 1.47 17.25
CA GLU A 201 14.09 2.18 16.37
C GLU A 201 13.35 3.07 15.38
N ARG A 202 14.00 4.13 14.97
CA ARG A 202 13.49 5.08 13.98
C ARG A 202 14.56 5.35 12.94
N VAL A 203 14.28 5.03 11.68
CA VAL A 203 15.24 5.12 10.58
C VAL A 203 14.80 6.21 9.61
N THR A 204 15.72 7.09 9.24
CA THR A 204 15.48 8.07 8.18
C THR A 204 15.43 7.36 6.84
N VAL A 205 14.33 7.53 6.12
CA VAL A 205 14.17 7.01 4.77
C VAL A 205 14.46 8.13 3.79
N PRO A 206 15.51 8.03 2.96
CA PRO A 206 15.87 9.06 2.02
C PRO A 206 14.69 9.42 1.10
N THR A 207 14.47 10.71 0.91
CA THR A 207 13.50 11.18 -0.08
C THR A 207 14.08 10.90 -1.46
N TYR A 208 13.47 9.96 -2.17
CA TYR A 208 13.85 9.70 -3.55
C TYR A 208 13.28 10.81 -4.44
N VAL A 209 14.13 11.76 -4.80
CA VAL A 209 13.83 12.68 -5.89
C VAL A 209 13.88 11.86 -7.18
N ARG A 210 12.75 11.71 -7.85
CA ARG A 210 12.65 11.10 -9.17
C ARG A 210 13.60 11.86 -10.10
N GLN A 211 14.81 11.33 -10.32
CA GLN A 211 15.65 11.81 -11.42
C GLN A 211 14.86 11.50 -12.71
N GLY A 212 14.57 12.58 -13.43
CA GLY A 212 13.56 12.65 -14.46
C GLY A 212 13.61 11.52 -15.48
N ALA A 213 12.45 11.24 -16.01
CA ALA A 213 12.21 10.43 -17.21
C ALA A 213 12.84 11.04 -18.49
N ASP A 214 13.73 12.02 -18.37
CA ASP A 214 14.33 12.78 -19.47
C ASP A 214 15.52 12.10 -20.18
N ALA A 215 15.99 10.96 -19.66
CA ALA A 215 17.16 10.30 -20.27
C ALA A 215 16.81 9.42 -21.49
N THR A 216 15.54 9.03 -21.67
CA THR A 216 15.14 8.10 -22.75
C THR A 216 14.60 8.80 -24.01
N GLU A 217 14.26 10.07 -23.94
CA GLU A 217 13.79 10.82 -25.12
C GLU A 217 14.95 11.36 -25.99
N LYS A 218 16.14 11.54 -25.39
CA LYS A 218 17.33 12.06 -26.11
C LYS A 218 18.10 11.01 -26.95
N ALA A 219 17.74 9.72 -26.82
CA ALA A 219 18.35 8.62 -27.58
C ALA A 219 17.54 8.20 -28.82
N ARG A 220 16.42 8.89 -29.14
CA ARG A 220 15.56 8.62 -30.30
C ARG A 220 15.45 9.78 -31.29
N ARG A 221 16.38 10.73 -31.24
CA ARG A 221 16.52 11.73 -32.31
C ARG A 221 17.82 11.57 -33.07
#